data_a0fee33f674ea34f2ea70ffd7fb9fc16
#
_entry.id   a0fee33f674ea34f2ea70ffd7fb9fc16
#
_cell.length_a   1.000
_cell.length_b   1.000
_cell.length_c   1.000
_cell.angle_alpha   90.00
_cell.angle_beta   90.00
_cell.angle_gamma   90.00
#
_symmetry.space_group_name_H-M   'P 1'
#
loop_
_entity.id
_entity.type
_entity.pdbx_description
1 polymer ?
#
loop_
_entity_poly.entity_id
_entity_poly.type
_entity_poly.pdbx_seq_one_letter_code
_entity_poly.pdbx_strand_id
1 'polypeptide(L)'
;QISLWSINLKVMGKSNMNLGKAETPISWLKEGFGLTQNQAMIITGLVVTVLVIVFLYWFFGTELGSAMRATGNNEDMIRALGGNTNRIKLLALMLSNGLVGLSGGLVCQGQNYADIQMGTGAIVIGLAAIIIGEVLMGRLIPFYWKLIAVVAGSVIYQIIRAVVLRLGFDSD
;
A
#
# COMPACT_ATOMS: atom_id res chain seq x y z
N GLN A 1 13.79 7.15 -7.79
CA GLN A 1 12.47 7.58 -8.27
C GLN A 1 12.53 8.17 -9.68
N ILE A 2 13.45 9.12 -9.96
CA ILE A 2 13.56 9.80 -11.28
C ILE A 2 13.83 8.80 -12.41
N SER A 3 14.71 7.82 -12.22
CA SER A 3 15.02 6.80 -13.22
C SER A 3 13.80 5.91 -13.54
N LEU A 4 13.04 5.51 -12.53
CA LEU A 4 11.80 4.74 -12.71
C LEU A 4 10.71 5.57 -13.41
N TRP A 5 10.62 6.85 -13.10
CA TRP A 5 9.72 7.79 -13.78
C TRP A 5 10.02 7.87 -15.29
N SER A 6 11.30 8.02 -15.64
CA SER A 6 11.74 8.08 -17.05
C SER A 6 11.49 6.76 -17.79
N ILE A 7 11.72 5.61 -17.13
CA ILE A 7 11.46 4.29 -17.71
C ILE A 7 9.95 4.12 -17.92
N ASN A 8 9.14 4.48 -16.93
CA ASN A 8 7.69 4.38 -17.01
C ASN A 8 7.11 5.24 -18.13
N LEU A 9 7.59 6.49 -18.26
CA LEU A 9 7.21 7.37 -19.36
C LEU A 9 7.55 6.76 -20.73
N LYS A 10 8.72 6.12 -20.85
CA LYS A 10 9.16 5.49 -22.10
C LYS A 10 8.35 4.23 -22.43
N VAL A 11 7.93 3.47 -21.43
CA VAL A 11 7.10 2.27 -21.59
C VAL A 11 5.65 2.64 -21.92
N MET A 12 5.08 3.62 -21.23
CA MET A 12 3.70 4.07 -21.45
C MET A 12 3.55 4.93 -22.73
N GLY A 13 4.63 5.58 -23.19
CA GLY A 13 4.62 6.47 -24.36
C GLY A 13 3.82 7.77 -24.17
N LYS A 14 3.03 7.88 -23.09
CA LYS A 14 2.21 9.04 -22.71
C LYS A 14 2.21 9.21 -21.20
N SER A 15 1.99 10.42 -20.72
CA SER A 15 1.90 10.70 -19.28
C SER A 15 0.65 10.10 -18.61
N ASN A 16 -0.42 9.95 -19.38
CA ASN A 16 -1.69 9.38 -18.93
C ASN A 16 -2.16 8.32 -19.94
N MET A 17 -2.52 7.14 -19.44
CA MET A 17 -3.00 6.02 -20.23
C MET A 17 -4.34 5.54 -19.69
N ASN A 18 -5.37 5.55 -20.53
CA ASN A 18 -6.68 5.03 -20.16
C ASN A 18 -6.68 3.50 -20.29
N LEU A 19 -7.21 2.78 -19.30
CA LEU A 19 -7.32 1.32 -19.34
C LEU A 19 -8.35 0.83 -20.40
N GLY A 20 -9.21 1.71 -20.89
CA GLY A 20 -10.22 1.37 -21.88
C GLY A 20 -11.19 0.27 -21.41
N LYS A 21 -11.35 -0.76 -22.23
CA LYS A 21 -12.20 -1.94 -21.94
C LYS A 21 -11.40 -3.13 -21.41
N ALA A 22 -10.28 -2.90 -20.71
CA ALA A 22 -9.52 -4.00 -20.15
C ALA A 22 -10.36 -4.74 -19.10
N GLU A 23 -10.43 -6.05 -19.23
CA GLU A 23 -11.07 -6.90 -18.23
C GLU A 23 -10.25 -6.86 -16.93
N THR A 24 -10.82 -6.30 -15.91
CA THR A 24 -10.20 -6.16 -14.59
C THR A 24 -11.04 -6.90 -13.55
N PRO A 25 -10.46 -7.34 -12.41
CA PRO A 25 -11.23 -7.90 -11.31
C PRO A 25 -12.40 -7.02 -10.87
N ILE A 26 -12.25 -5.70 -10.97
CA ILE A 26 -13.32 -4.72 -10.66
C ILE A 26 -14.43 -4.76 -11.73
N SER A 27 -14.08 -4.87 -13.01
CA SER A 27 -15.10 -4.98 -14.08
C SER A 27 -15.87 -6.30 -14.01
N TRP A 28 -15.18 -7.37 -13.63
CA TRP A 28 -15.79 -8.70 -13.46
C TRP A 28 -16.81 -8.72 -12.31
N LEU A 29 -16.48 -8.09 -11.18
CA LEU A 29 -17.41 -7.91 -10.06
C LEU A 29 -18.61 -7.03 -10.43
N LYS A 30 -18.38 -5.99 -11.23
CA LYS A 30 -19.42 -5.10 -11.71
C LYS A 30 -20.42 -5.83 -12.61
N GLU A 31 -19.94 -6.62 -13.57
CA GLU A 31 -20.79 -7.35 -14.50
C GLU A 31 -21.48 -8.56 -13.85
N GLY A 32 -20.78 -9.28 -12.96
CA GLY A 32 -21.30 -10.47 -12.29
C GLY A 32 -22.37 -10.19 -11.24
N PHE A 33 -22.27 -9.08 -10.52
CA PHE A 33 -23.16 -8.74 -9.41
C PHE A 33 -24.01 -7.48 -9.64
N GLY A 34 -23.93 -6.84 -10.82
CA GLY A 34 -24.67 -5.62 -11.13
C GLY A 34 -24.34 -4.42 -10.22
N LEU A 35 -23.12 -4.38 -9.67
CA LEU A 35 -22.66 -3.37 -8.72
C LEU A 35 -22.25 -2.09 -9.44
N THR A 36 -22.42 -0.96 -8.77
CA THR A 36 -21.85 0.31 -9.21
C THR A 36 -20.33 0.26 -9.13
N GLN A 37 -19.63 0.99 -10.00
CA GLN A 37 -18.14 1.01 -10.02
C GLN A 37 -17.53 1.31 -8.64
N ASN A 38 -18.10 2.26 -7.91
CA ASN A 38 -17.63 2.62 -6.57
C ASN A 38 -17.82 1.48 -5.56
N GLN A 39 -18.93 0.74 -5.63
CA GLN A 39 -19.18 -0.41 -4.77
C GLN A 39 -18.22 -1.56 -5.08
N ALA A 40 -18.02 -1.88 -6.36
CA ALA A 40 -17.06 -2.90 -6.78
C ALA A 40 -15.64 -2.55 -6.34
N MET A 41 -15.23 -1.28 -6.45
CA MET A 41 -13.93 -0.80 -5.99
C MET A 41 -13.75 -0.95 -4.47
N ILE A 42 -14.76 -0.56 -3.68
CA ILE A 42 -14.72 -0.69 -2.21
C ILE A 42 -14.62 -2.16 -1.80
N ILE A 43 -15.43 -3.02 -2.39
CA ILE A 43 -15.44 -4.46 -2.09
C ILE A 43 -14.09 -5.10 -2.45
N THR A 44 -13.59 -4.83 -3.66
CA THR A 44 -12.29 -5.35 -4.09
C THR A 44 -11.16 -4.84 -3.19
N GLY A 45 -11.16 -3.54 -2.87
CA GLY A 45 -10.18 -2.95 -1.96
C GLY A 45 -10.22 -3.58 -0.58
N LEU A 46 -11.41 -3.82 -0.02
CA LEU A 46 -11.59 -4.44 1.27
C LEU A 46 -11.09 -5.89 1.28
N VAL A 47 -11.48 -6.67 0.27
CA VAL A 47 -11.04 -8.07 0.12
C VAL A 47 -9.53 -8.16 0.02
N VAL A 48 -8.92 -7.35 -0.85
CA VAL A 48 -7.45 -7.35 -1.01
C VAL A 48 -6.75 -6.89 0.27
N THR A 49 -7.29 -5.88 0.96
CA THR A 49 -6.74 -5.41 2.25
C THR A 49 -6.74 -6.53 3.29
N VAL A 50 -7.85 -7.26 3.43
CA VAL A 50 -7.95 -8.39 4.35
C VAL A 50 -6.95 -9.50 3.98
N LEU A 51 -6.86 -9.85 2.69
CA LEU A 51 -5.90 -10.84 2.20
C LEU A 51 -4.45 -10.43 2.50
N VAL A 52 -4.11 -9.16 2.28
CA VAL A 52 -2.76 -8.63 2.59
C VAL A 52 -2.49 -8.67 4.09
N ILE A 53 -3.46 -8.31 4.95
CA ILE A 53 -3.29 -8.39 6.41
C ILE A 53 -3.04 -9.83 6.84
N VAL A 54 -3.85 -10.79 6.35
CA VAL A 54 -3.70 -12.21 6.66
C VAL A 54 -2.34 -12.74 6.18
N PHE A 55 -1.96 -12.38 4.95
CA PHE A 55 -0.66 -12.76 4.38
C PHE A 55 0.51 -12.19 5.20
N LEU A 56 0.48 -10.91 5.55
CA LEU A 56 1.52 -10.29 6.36
C LEU A 56 1.57 -10.87 7.76
N TYR A 57 0.42 -11.13 8.38
CA TYR A 57 0.36 -11.76 9.69
C TYR A 57 1.01 -13.15 9.67
N TRP A 58 0.66 -13.97 8.68
CA TRP A 58 1.26 -15.29 8.49
C TRP A 58 2.75 -15.18 8.20
N PHE A 59 3.15 -14.33 7.25
CA PHE A 59 4.54 -14.15 6.82
C PHE A 59 5.44 -13.69 7.97
N PHE A 60 5.01 -12.70 8.74
CA PHE A 60 5.77 -12.21 9.90
C PHE A 60 5.76 -13.15 11.11
N GLY A 61 4.94 -14.19 11.10
CA GLY A 61 4.98 -15.33 12.01
C GLY A 61 6.03 -16.38 11.64
N THR A 62 6.55 -16.36 10.40
CA THR A 62 7.61 -17.28 9.95
C THR A 62 8.98 -16.87 10.48
N GLU A 63 9.96 -17.79 10.38
CA GLU A 63 11.36 -17.51 10.75
C GLU A 63 11.95 -16.33 9.97
N LEU A 64 11.66 -16.23 8.66
CA LEU A 64 12.09 -15.11 7.84
C LEU A 64 11.47 -13.77 8.30
N GLY A 65 10.19 -13.78 8.60
CA GLY A 65 9.52 -12.58 9.09
C GLY A 65 9.99 -12.15 10.47
N SER A 66 10.28 -13.10 11.37
CA SER A 66 10.86 -12.82 12.68
C SER A 66 12.28 -12.28 12.57
N ALA A 67 13.10 -12.84 11.67
CA ALA A 67 14.44 -12.34 11.36
C ALA A 67 14.40 -10.91 10.77
N MET A 68 13.42 -10.60 9.91
CA MET A 68 13.23 -9.23 9.40
C MET A 68 12.92 -8.24 10.52
N ARG A 69 12.01 -8.58 11.43
CA ARG A 69 11.68 -7.72 12.59
C ARG A 69 12.88 -7.54 13.53
N ALA A 70 13.61 -8.62 13.79
CA ALA A 70 14.82 -8.59 14.61
C ALA A 70 15.91 -7.72 13.97
N THR A 71 16.14 -7.86 12.66
CA THR A 71 17.10 -7.03 11.90
C THR A 71 16.71 -5.55 11.93
N GLY A 72 15.41 -5.23 11.83
CA GLY A 72 14.92 -3.86 11.94
C GLY A 72 15.10 -3.25 13.32
N ASN A 73 15.14 -4.08 14.37
CA ASN A 73 15.33 -3.65 15.76
C ASN A 73 16.80 -3.49 16.12
N ASN A 74 17.63 -4.45 15.73
CA ASN A 74 19.08 -4.42 15.98
C ASN A 74 19.81 -5.27 14.92
N GLU A 75 20.36 -4.59 13.91
CA GLU A 75 21.09 -5.24 12.81
C GLU A 75 22.39 -5.91 13.27
N ASP A 76 23.13 -5.26 14.18
CA ASP A 76 24.42 -5.73 14.64
C ASP A 76 24.27 -7.03 15.44
N MET A 77 23.20 -7.17 16.21
CA MET A 77 22.89 -8.40 16.92
C MET A 77 22.67 -9.56 15.96
N ILE A 78 21.88 -9.36 14.90
CA ILE A 78 21.62 -10.42 13.91
C ILE A 78 22.89 -10.78 13.14
N ARG A 79 23.74 -9.81 12.86
CA ARG A 79 25.04 -10.02 12.21
C ARG A 79 25.99 -10.81 13.10
N ALA A 80 26.02 -10.51 14.40
CA ALA A 80 26.80 -11.25 15.40
C ALA A 80 26.34 -12.71 15.56
N LEU A 81 25.04 -12.97 15.37
CA LEU A 81 24.47 -14.33 15.35
C LEU A 81 24.72 -15.08 14.02
N GLY A 82 25.48 -14.50 13.08
CA GLY A 82 25.81 -15.11 11.79
C GLY A 82 24.74 -14.91 10.72
N GLY A 83 23.72 -14.10 10.97
CA GLY A 83 22.65 -13.79 10.00
C GLY A 83 23.13 -12.85 8.89
N ASN A 84 22.73 -13.14 7.64
CA ASN A 84 23.05 -12.27 6.51
C ASN A 84 22.00 -11.13 6.42
N THR A 85 22.27 -10.02 7.09
CA THR A 85 21.37 -8.86 7.16
C THR A 85 21.10 -8.24 5.80
N ASN A 86 22.05 -8.32 4.85
CA ASN A 86 21.85 -7.79 3.49
C ASN A 86 20.75 -8.53 2.73
N ARG A 87 20.73 -9.88 2.84
CA ARG A 87 19.64 -10.69 2.22
C ARG A 87 18.30 -10.40 2.87
N ILE A 88 18.27 -10.26 4.17
CA ILE A 88 17.03 -9.94 4.91
C ILE A 88 16.49 -8.57 4.51
N LYS A 89 17.35 -7.56 4.40
CA LYS A 89 16.97 -6.23 3.91
C LYS A 89 16.47 -6.27 2.46
N LEU A 90 17.14 -7.02 1.59
CA LEU A 90 16.72 -7.17 0.21
C LEU A 90 15.32 -7.77 0.11
N LEU A 91 15.04 -8.84 0.86
CA LEU A 91 13.72 -9.47 0.91
C LEU A 91 12.64 -8.51 1.45
N ALA A 92 12.97 -7.73 2.49
CA ALA A 92 12.06 -6.73 3.03
C ALA A 92 11.71 -5.65 2.00
N LEU A 93 12.71 -5.17 1.24
CA LEU A 93 12.52 -4.21 0.15
C LEU A 93 11.69 -4.80 -1.00
N MET A 94 11.93 -6.05 -1.38
CA MET A 94 11.15 -6.74 -2.41
C MET A 94 9.68 -6.86 -2.00
N LEU A 95 9.41 -7.27 -0.76
CA LEU A 95 8.05 -7.37 -0.22
C LEU A 95 7.36 -6.01 -0.19
N SER A 96 8.03 -4.98 0.31
CA SER A 96 7.49 -3.62 0.38
C SER A 96 7.16 -3.08 -1.01
N ASN A 97 8.09 -3.17 -1.96
CA ASN A 97 7.85 -2.70 -3.33
C ASN A 97 6.77 -3.52 -4.06
N GLY A 98 6.68 -4.82 -3.77
CA GLY A 98 5.59 -5.67 -4.27
C GLY A 98 4.21 -5.18 -3.80
N LEU A 99 4.07 -4.83 -2.53
CA LEU A 99 2.83 -4.27 -1.97
C LEU A 99 2.49 -2.90 -2.55
N VAL A 100 3.50 -2.05 -2.77
CA VAL A 100 3.31 -0.75 -3.45
C VAL A 100 2.82 -0.96 -4.88
N GLY A 101 3.41 -1.91 -5.63
CA GLY A 101 2.97 -2.26 -6.97
C GLY A 101 1.52 -2.78 -7.01
N LEU A 102 1.16 -3.65 -6.08
CA LEU A 102 -0.22 -4.14 -5.92
C LEU A 102 -1.20 -2.99 -5.65
N SER A 103 -0.85 -2.09 -4.74
CA SER A 103 -1.68 -0.91 -4.42
C SER A 103 -1.85 0.01 -5.64
N GLY A 104 -0.76 0.29 -6.36
CA GLY A 104 -0.81 1.09 -7.59
C GLY A 104 -1.70 0.47 -8.67
N GLY A 105 -1.62 -0.85 -8.85
CA GLY A 105 -2.48 -1.58 -9.78
C GLY A 105 -3.96 -1.50 -9.42
N LEU A 106 -4.31 -1.59 -8.13
CA LEU A 106 -5.69 -1.44 -7.65
C LEU A 106 -6.25 -0.02 -7.86
N VAL A 107 -5.44 1.00 -7.56
CA VAL A 107 -5.82 2.40 -7.78
C VAL A 107 -6.04 2.67 -9.26
N CYS A 108 -5.16 2.19 -10.12
CA CYS A 108 -5.27 2.30 -11.57
C CYS A 108 -6.56 1.66 -12.11
N GLN A 109 -6.90 0.47 -11.63
CA GLN A 109 -8.15 -0.21 -12.00
C GLN A 109 -9.39 0.54 -11.49
N GLY A 110 -9.35 1.09 -10.28
CA GLY A 110 -10.45 1.85 -9.70
C GLY A 110 -10.73 3.15 -10.44
N GLN A 111 -9.68 3.83 -10.90
CA GLN A 111 -9.78 5.09 -11.62
C GLN A 111 -9.96 4.91 -13.14
N ASN A 112 -9.76 3.71 -13.67
CA ASN A 112 -9.76 3.37 -15.11
C ASN A 112 -8.68 4.10 -15.93
N TYR A 113 -7.69 4.69 -15.30
CA TYR A 113 -6.55 5.30 -15.95
C TYR A 113 -5.27 5.15 -15.11
N ALA A 114 -4.13 5.15 -15.78
CA ALA A 114 -2.81 5.20 -15.16
C ALA A 114 -2.17 6.55 -15.48
N ASP A 115 -1.72 7.25 -14.44
CA ASP A 115 -0.97 8.49 -14.56
C ASP A 115 0.39 8.32 -13.91
N ILE A 116 1.41 8.87 -14.53
CA ILE A 116 2.78 8.85 -14.02
C ILE A 116 2.90 9.54 -12.66
N GLN A 117 2.05 10.53 -12.40
CA GLN A 117 2.08 11.32 -11.16
C GLN A 117 1.26 10.71 -10.02
N MET A 118 0.54 9.60 -10.24
CA MET A 118 -0.29 8.96 -9.20
C MET A 118 0.46 8.63 -7.90
N GLY A 119 1.77 8.36 -8.00
CA GLY A 119 2.64 8.09 -6.85
C GLY A 119 3.17 9.34 -6.15
N THR A 120 2.93 10.53 -6.70
CA THR A 120 3.43 11.78 -6.12
C THR A 120 2.69 12.06 -4.81
N GLY A 121 3.45 12.26 -3.74
CA GLY A 121 2.88 12.46 -2.40
C GLY A 121 2.47 11.17 -1.66
N ALA A 122 2.48 10.00 -2.30
CA ALA A 122 2.10 8.75 -1.66
C ALA A 122 2.94 8.42 -0.41
N ILE A 123 4.20 8.80 -0.39
CA ILE A 123 5.10 8.64 0.77
C ILE A 123 4.59 9.48 1.95
N VAL A 124 4.21 10.73 1.70
CA VAL A 124 3.69 11.63 2.75
C VAL A 124 2.38 11.09 3.31
N ILE A 125 1.48 10.66 2.43
CA ILE A 125 0.20 10.04 2.80
C ILE A 125 0.43 8.77 3.64
N GLY A 126 1.37 7.92 3.21
CA GLY A 126 1.71 6.69 3.93
C GLY A 126 2.29 6.96 5.32
N LEU A 127 3.22 7.90 5.44
CA LEU A 127 3.79 8.31 6.73
C LEU A 127 2.73 8.90 7.67
N ALA A 128 1.87 9.79 7.15
CA ALA A 128 0.78 10.36 7.93
C ALA A 128 -0.19 9.27 8.42
N ALA A 129 -0.55 8.31 7.57
CA ALA A 129 -1.43 7.20 7.95
C ALA A 129 -0.81 6.32 9.06
N ILE A 130 0.50 6.03 8.98
CA ILE A 130 1.22 5.27 10.00
C ILE A 130 1.24 6.02 11.32
N ILE A 131 1.59 7.31 11.32
CA ILE A 131 1.64 8.14 12.52
C ILE A 131 0.27 8.22 13.19
N ILE A 132 -0.79 8.48 12.42
CA ILE A 132 -2.16 8.51 12.93
C ILE A 132 -2.54 7.16 13.53
N GLY A 133 -2.22 6.06 12.85
CA GLY A 133 -2.48 4.71 13.34
C GLY A 133 -1.75 4.39 14.65
N GLU A 134 -0.46 4.77 14.77
CA GLU A 134 0.34 4.57 15.98
C GLU A 134 -0.13 5.43 17.16
N VAL A 135 -0.52 6.67 16.89
CA VAL A 135 -1.03 7.60 17.94
C VAL A 135 -2.36 7.10 18.48
N LEU A 136 -3.26 6.63 17.62
CA LEU A 136 -4.59 6.16 18.03
C LEU A 136 -4.56 4.87 18.84
N MET A 137 -3.68 3.95 18.48
CA MET A 137 -3.66 2.61 19.10
C MET A 137 -2.58 2.43 20.17
N GLY A 138 -1.66 3.40 20.33
CA GLY A 138 -0.60 3.38 21.36
C GLY A 138 0.58 2.47 20.98
N ARG A 139 1.67 2.59 21.76
CA ARG A 139 3.00 2.05 21.44
C ARG A 139 3.19 0.56 21.80
N LEU A 140 2.32 -0.02 22.63
CA LEU A 140 2.52 -1.33 23.29
C LEU A 140 1.59 -2.43 22.76
N ILE A 141 1.21 -2.39 21.50
CA ILE A 141 0.21 -3.29 20.94
C ILE A 141 0.85 -4.47 20.20
N PRO A 142 0.25 -5.69 20.26
CA PRO A 142 0.68 -6.84 19.48
C PRO A 142 0.72 -6.53 17.98
N PHE A 143 1.58 -7.23 17.24
CA PHE A 143 1.85 -6.95 15.81
C PHE A 143 0.60 -6.92 14.92
N TYR A 144 -0.38 -7.78 15.16
CA TYR A 144 -1.63 -7.81 14.37
C TYR A 144 -2.46 -6.53 14.53
N TRP A 145 -2.50 -5.94 15.72
CA TRP A 145 -3.17 -4.66 15.92
C TRP A 145 -2.46 -3.51 15.19
N LYS A 146 -1.13 -3.57 15.06
CA LYS A 146 -0.38 -2.58 14.28
C LYS A 146 -0.77 -2.60 12.80
N LEU A 147 -1.02 -3.77 12.23
CA LEU A 147 -1.51 -3.87 10.85
C LEU A 147 -2.89 -3.24 10.70
N ILE A 148 -3.79 -3.49 11.64
CA ILE A 148 -5.13 -2.88 11.66
C ILE A 148 -5.03 -1.37 11.89
N ALA A 149 -4.13 -0.92 12.77
CA ALA A 149 -3.88 0.49 13.05
C ALA A 149 -3.46 1.28 11.82
N VAL A 150 -2.60 0.73 10.98
CA VAL A 150 -2.18 1.37 9.72
C VAL A 150 -3.37 1.54 8.76
N VAL A 151 -4.23 0.52 8.65
CA VAL A 151 -5.44 0.59 7.83
C VAL A 151 -6.42 1.62 8.39
N ALA A 152 -6.68 1.62 9.69
CA ALA A 152 -7.53 2.62 10.35
C ALA A 152 -6.97 4.04 10.17
N GLY A 153 -5.66 4.23 10.34
CA GLY A 153 -4.97 5.49 10.12
C GLY A 153 -5.11 6.00 8.70
N SER A 154 -5.02 5.11 7.70
CA SER A 154 -5.21 5.48 6.30
C SER A 154 -6.63 5.92 5.99
N VAL A 155 -7.63 5.24 6.57
CA VAL A 155 -9.05 5.62 6.42
C VAL A 155 -9.31 6.99 7.05
N ILE A 156 -8.81 7.22 8.27
CA ILE A 156 -8.96 8.51 8.96
C ILE A 156 -8.28 9.63 8.18
N TYR A 157 -7.08 9.40 7.67
CA TYR A 157 -6.39 10.37 6.81
C TYR A 157 -7.24 10.74 5.60
N GLN A 158 -7.84 9.76 4.91
CA GLN A 158 -8.69 10.02 3.75
C GLN A 158 -9.98 10.78 4.12
N ILE A 159 -10.56 10.52 5.28
CA ILE A 159 -11.71 11.26 5.79
C ILE A 159 -11.32 12.71 6.04
N ILE A 160 -10.19 12.95 6.73
CA ILE A 160 -9.69 14.30 7.01
C ILE A 160 -9.46 15.05 5.69
N ARG A 161 -8.79 14.42 4.72
CA ARG A 161 -8.56 14.98 3.39
C ARG A 161 -9.86 15.33 2.69
N ALA A 162 -10.85 14.45 2.72
CA ALA A 162 -12.16 14.69 2.10
C ALA A 162 -12.90 15.88 2.75
N VAL A 163 -12.81 16.02 4.08
CA VAL A 163 -13.40 17.14 4.82
C VAL A 163 -12.69 18.46 4.47
N VAL A 164 -11.36 18.46 4.43
CA VAL A 164 -10.56 19.65 4.09
C VAL A 164 -10.91 20.15 2.67
N LEU A 165 -10.99 19.23 1.71
CA LEU A 165 -11.40 19.58 0.33
C LEU A 165 -12.82 20.13 0.25
N ARG A 166 -13.76 19.62 1.07
CA ARG A 166 -15.14 20.17 1.13
C ARG A 166 -15.21 21.54 1.75
N LEU A 167 -14.27 21.90 2.61
CA LEU A 167 -14.17 23.23 3.21
C LEU A 167 -13.56 24.29 2.27
N GLY A 168 -13.22 23.90 1.03
CA GLY A 168 -12.70 24.81 0.00
C GLY A 168 -11.20 25.10 0.11
N PHE A 169 -10.45 24.28 0.83
CA PHE A 169 -8.99 24.35 0.79
C PHE A 169 -8.49 23.58 -0.42
N ASP A 170 -7.86 24.28 -1.37
CA ASP A 170 -7.18 23.64 -2.50
C ASP A 170 -6.01 22.81 -1.99
N SER A 171 -5.78 21.67 -2.66
CA SER A 171 -4.76 20.70 -2.31
C SER A 171 -3.48 20.87 -3.14
N ASP A 172 -3.18 22.10 -3.59
CA ASP A 172 -1.95 22.41 -4.30
C ASP A 172 -0.72 22.46 -3.37
#